data_bab2a96510d37e87cbf9972cf11b98c3
#
_entry.id   bab2a96510d37e87cbf9972cf11b98c3
#
_cell.length_a   1.000
_cell.length_b   1.000
_cell.length_c   1.000
_cell.angle_alpha   90.00
_cell.angle_beta   90.00
_cell.angle_gamma   90.00
#
_symmetry.space_group_name_H-M   'P 1'
#
loop_
_entity.id
_entity.type
_entity.pdbx_description
1 polymer ?
#
loop_
_entity_poly.entity_id
_entity_poly.type
_entity_poly.pdbx_seq_one_letter_code
_entity_poly.pdbx_strand_id
1 'polypeptide(L)'
;KKRVEYMKSKNLNVINVIEKNKPKYDFIYSDQTFEHIGDPKDTLELLNSSLNLGGYILLNFPSSFGFKRKIKNNYTPSKDEAHPLEHLNLFNRSSMNYLIRNTKLKLINFRSLNSLKLRDMYKDIKNLIYFDSVLLKKTI
;
A
#
# COMPACT_ATOMS: atom_id res chain seq x y z
N LYS A 1 -2.80 15.49 17.88
CA LYS A 1 -1.99 15.65 19.11
C LYS A 1 -2.18 14.48 20.09
N LYS A 2 -3.40 14.18 20.62
CA LYS A 2 -3.64 13.12 21.63
C LYS A 2 -3.09 11.73 21.25
N ARG A 3 -3.20 11.29 19.98
CA ARG A 3 -2.66 9.98 19.54
C ARG A 3 -1.13 9.92 19.62
N VAL A 4 -0.45 10.98 19.20
CA VAL A 4 1.01 11.08 19.26
C VAL A 4 1.51 11.04 20.71
N GLU A 5 0.85 11.77 21.61
CA GLU A 5 1.15 11.79 23.05
C GLU A 5 0.96 10.39 23.66
N TYR A 6 -0.15 9.71 23.34
CA TYR A 6 -0.39 8.33 23.78
C TYR A 6 0.69 7.37 23.28
N MET A 7 1.07 7.45 22.00
CA MET A 7 2.12 6.57 21.44
C MET A 7 3.47 6.83 22.10
N LYS A 8 3.82 8.10 22.34
CA LYS A 8 5.05 8.45 23.08
C LYS A 8 5.03 7.95 24.53
N SER A 9 3.87 7.98 25.21
CA SER A 9 3.72 7.42 26.57
C SER A 9 3.94 5.90 26.61
N LYS A 10 3.86 5.21 25.47
CA LYS A 10 4.16 3.78 25.30
C LYS A 10 5.60 3.52 24.82
N ASN A 11 6.50 4.52 24.93
CA ASN A 11 7.89 4.45 24.45
C ASN A 11 8.01 4.14 22.94
N LEU A 12 7.00 4.47 22.14
CA LEU A 12 7.07 4.34 20.69
C LEU A 12 7.81 5.54 20.10
N ASN A 13 8.73 5.27 19.19
CA ASN A 13 9.37 6.34 18.41
C ASN A 13 8.39 6.90 17.38
N VAL A 14 7.90 8.11 17.61
CA VAL A 14 6.91 8.77 16.77
C VAL A 14 7.53 9.97 16.09
N ILE A 15 7.48 9.98 14.76
CA ILE A 15 7.86 11.13 13.94
C ILE A 15 6.62 11.73 13.28
N ASN A 16 6.58 13.05 13.13
CA ASN A 16 5.47 13.76 12.50
C ASN A 16 5.68 13.95 11.00
N VAL A 17 6.92 13.92 10.54
CA VAL A 17 7.28 14.19 9.14
C VAL A 17 8.38 13.23 8.71
N ILE A 18 8.20 12.65 7.53
CA ILE A 18 9.25 11.88 6.85
C ILE A 18 10.13 12.86 6.08
N GLU A 19 11.42 12.88 6.35
CA GLU A 19 12.37 13.74 5.67
C GLU A 19 12.74 13.14 4.29
N LYS A 20 12.54 13.92 3.24
CA LYS A 20 12.88 13.53 1.87
C LYS A 20 14.40 13.32 1.72
N ASN A 21 14.78 12.31 0.93
CA ASN A 21 16.18 11.98 0.60
C ASN A 21 17.07 11.61 1.81
N LYS A 22 16.48 11.17 2.91
CA LYS A 22 17.20 10.59 4.03
C LYS A 22 16.78 9.13 4.22
N PRO A 23 17.43 8.18 3.54
CA PRO A 23 17.14 6.75 3.70
C PRO A 23 17.37 6.33 5.15
N LYS A 24 16.38 5.71 5.78
CA LYS A 24 16.42 5.32 7.19
C LYS A 24 15.79 3.96 7.45
N TYR A 25 15.01 3.46 6.49
CA TYR A 25 14.16 2.30 6.70
C TYR A 25 14.50 1.18 5.74
N ASP A 26 14.57 -0.04 6.26
CA ASP A 26 14.68 -1.27 5.47
C ASP A 26 13.32 -1.82 5.12
N PHE A 27 12.30 -1.47 5.92
CA PHE A 27 10.92 -1.89 5.72
C PHE A 27 9.94 -0.79 6.11
N ILE A 28 9.00 -0.51 5.23
CA ILE A 28 7.89 0.43 5.44
C ILE A 28 6.59 -0.35 5.30
N TYR A 29 5.69 -0.17 6.26
CA TYR A 29 4.36 -0.78 6.25
C TYR A 29 3.27 0.28 6.32
N SER A 30 2.29 0.18 5.44
CA SER A 30 1.09 1.01 5.44
C SER A 30 -0.14 0.12 5.33
N ASP A 31 -1.03 0.24 6.31
CA ASP A 31 -2.25 -0.55 6.40
C ASP A 31 -3.47 0.38 6.38
N GLN A 32 -4.38 0.16 5.43
CA GLN A 32 -5.62 0.90 5.29
C GLN A 32 -5.42 2.43 5.44
N THR A 33 -4.42 2.95 4.72
CA THR A 33 -4.04 4.37 4.80
C THR A 33 -3.78 4.96 3.42
N PHE A 34 -3.16 4.20 2.53
CA PHE A 34 -2.70 4.70 1.23
C PHE A 34 -3.86 5.11 0.32
N GLU A 35 -5.03 4.50 0.47
CA GLU A 35 -6.27 4.83 -0.22
C GLU A 35 -6.85 6.20 0.15
N HIS A 36 -6.52 6.73 1.32
CA HIS A 36 -6.99 8.04 1.81
C HIS A 36 -6.07 9.20 1.39
N ILE A 37 -4.96 8.93 0.72
CA ILE A 37 -3.96 9.94 0.38
C ILE A 37 -4.36 10.70 -0.87
N GLY A 38 -4.39 12.03 -0.82
CA GLY A 38 -4.77 12.89 -1.95
C GLY A 38 -3.78 12.83 -3.12
N ASP A 39 -2.48 12.69 -2.82
CA ASP A 39 -1.43 12.50 -3.84
C ASP A 39 -0.63 11.22 -3.56
N PRO A 40 -1.09 10.07 -4.06
CA PRO A 40 -0.41 8.80 -3.85
C PRO A 40 0.93 8.70 -4.58
N LYS A 41 1.12 9.47 -5.67
CA LYS A 41 2.37 9.47 -6.42
C LYS A 41 3.48 10.13 -5.62
N ASP A 42 3.27 11.35 -5.16
CA ASP A 42 4.25 12.10 -4.37
C ASP A 42 4.55 11.39 -3.05
N THR A 43 3.52 10.81 -2.42
CA THR A 43 3.71 10.00 -1.22
C THR A 43 4.57 8.78 -1.49
N LEU A 44 4.34 8.06 -2.59
CA LEU A 44 5.15 6.90 -2.94
C LEU A 44 6.60 7.28 -3.25
N GLU A 45 6.83 8.41 -3.91
CA GLU A 45 8.17 8.97 -4.13
C GLU A 45 8.87 9.32 -2.80
N LEU A 46 8.15 9.90 -1.86
CA LEU A 46 8.65 10.19 -0.52
C LEU A 46 9.05 8.90 0.22
N LEU A 47 8.17 7.88 0.23
CA LEU A 47 8.46 6.58 0.83
C LEU A 47 9.67 5.91 0.15
N ASN A 48 9.74 5.95 -1.18
CA ASN A 48 10.90 5.44 -1.94
C ASN A 48 12.20 6.16 -1.56
N SER A 49 12.17 7.49 -1.39
CA SER A 49 13.34 8.27 -0.98
C SER A 49 13.82 7.94 0.44
N SER A 50 12.89 7.56 1.32
CA SER A 50 13.16 7.22 2.72
C SER A 50 13.59 5.77 2.93
N LEU A 51 13.43 4.93 1.89
CA LEU A 51 13.77 3.51 1.93
C LEU A 51 15.25 3.28 1.58
N ASN A 52 15.93 2.42 2.33
CA ASN A 52 17.27 1.95 1.99
C ASN A 52 17.25 1.15 0.69
N LEU A 53 18.39 1.08 0.02
CA LEU A 53 18.56 0.23 -1.16
C LEU A 53 18.34 -1.25 -0.79
N GLY A 54 17.53 -1.96 -1.57
CA GLY A 54 17.14 -3.34 -1.25
C GLY A 54 15.99 -3.46 -0.27
N GLY A 55 15.55 -2.35 0.35
CA GLY A 55 14.44 -2.31 1.29
C GLY A 55 13.07 -2.54 0.64
N TYR A 56 12.05 -2.71 1.45
CA TYR A 56 10.70 -3.08 1.02
C TYR A 56 9.63 -2.13 1.54
N ILE A 57 8.57 -1.95 0.75
CA ILE A 57 7.34 -1.27 1.15
C ILE A 57 6.20 -2.29 1.02
N LEU A 58 5.45 -2.54 2.08
CA LEU A 58 4.20 -3.29 2.06
C LEU A 58 3.04 -2.33 2.23
N LEU A 59 2.15 -2.28 1.24
CA LEU A 59 0.93 -1.49 1.27
C LEU A 59 -0.26 -2.44 1.28
N ASN A 60 -1.16 -2.28 2.24
CA ASN A 60 -2.47 -2.92 2.28
C ASN A 60 -3.55 -1.86 2.08
N PHE A 61 -4.52 -2.14 1.22
CA PHE A 61 -5.62 -1.24 0.86
C PHE A 61 -6.83 -2.06 0.40
N PRO A 62 -8.05 -1.49 0.39
CA PRO A 62 -9.23 -2.16 -0.13
C PRO A 62 -9.09 -2.51 -1.61
N SER A 63 -9.54 -3.71 -1.98
CA SER A 63 -9.49 -4.18 -3.36
C SER A 63 -10.48 -3.45 -4.27
N SER A 64 -10.03 -3.03 -5.44
CA SER A 64 -10.93 -2.51 -6.49
C SER A 64 -11.65 -3.62 -7.27
N PHE A 65 -11.47 -4.89 -6.91
CA PHE A 65 -12.08 -6.02 -7.60
C PHE A 65 -13.61 -5.95 -7.55
N GLY A 66 -14.24 -6.09 -8.70
CA GLY A 66 -15.70 -6.04 -8.79
C GLY A 66 -16.34 -4.64 -8.78
N PHE A 67 -15.57 -3.58 -8.49
CA PHE A 67 -16.10 -2.22 -8.42
C PHE A 67 -16.74 -1.75 -9.74
N LYS A 68 -16.14 -2.06 -10.89
CA LYS A 68 -16.73 -1.77 -12.21
C LYS A 68 -18.11 -2.39 -12.41
N ARG A 69 -18.32 -3.61 -11.87
CA ARG A 69 -19.62 -4.29 -11.92
C ARG A 69 -20.63 -3.62 -11.00
N LYS A 70 -20.20 -3.19 -9.81
CA LYS A 70 -21.07 -2.45 -8.89
C LYS A 70 -21.58 -1.17 -9.53
N ILE A 71 -20.72 -0.36 -10.16
CA ILE A 71 -21.12 0.88 -10.87
C ILE A 71 -22.15 0.59 -11.96
N LYS A 72 -21.95 -0.47 -12.75
CA LYS A 72 -22.90 -0.83 -13.82
C LYS A 72 -24.29 -1.22 -13.30
N ASN A 73 -24.39 -1.68 -12.06
CA ASN A 73 -25.61 -2.16 -11.42
C ASN A 73 -26.25 -1.10 -10.50
N ASN A 74 -26.18 0.19 -10.87
CA ASN A 74 -26.74 1.31 -10.09
C ASN A 74 -26.23 1.30 -8.64
N TYR A 75 -24.90 1.25 -8.49
CA TYR A 75 -24.23 1.22 -7.22
C TYR A 75 -24.69 2.36 -6.30
N THR A 76 -25.18 2.02 -5.12
CA THR A 76 -25.42 2.98 -4.05
C THR A 76 -24.20 2.95 -3.10
N PRO A 77 -23.51 4.07 -2.87
CA PRO A 77 -22.38 4.12 -1.94
C PRO A 77 -22.72 3.61 -0.55
N SER A 78 -21.91 2.71 -0.05
CA SER A 78 -22.04 2.11 1.28
C SER A 78 -20.66 2.07 1.95
N LYS A 79 -20.56 1.52 3.15
CA LYS A 79 -19.27 1.28 3.82
C LYS A 79 -18.55 0.08 3.21
N ASP A 80 -18.19 0.19 1.95
CA ASP A 80 -17.43 -0.81 1.22
C ASP A 80 -16.11 -0.22 0.69
N GLU A 81 -15.45 -0.95 -0.21
CA GLU A 81 -14.15 -0.56 -0.77
C GLU A 81 -14.16 0.81 -1.47
N ALA A 82 -15.33 1.28 -1.88
CA ALA A 82 -15.52 2.56 -2.58
C ALA A 82 -16.10 3.66 -1.71
N HIS A 83 -15.93 3.59 -0.40
CA HIS A 83 -16.47 4.59 0.54
C HIS A 83 -16.11 6.03 0.11
N PRO A 84 -17.01 6.76 -0.57
CA PRO A 84 -16.63 7.92 -1.41
C PRO A 84 -16.18 9.15 -0.62
N LEU A 85 -16.42 9.18 0.68
CA LEU A 85 -15.98 10.27 1.55
C LEU A 85 -14.65 9.99 2.27
N GLU A 86 -14.17 8.75 2.21
CA GLU A 86 -12.97 8.32 2.91
C GLU A 86 -11.91 7.78 1.95
N HIS A 87 -12.29 6.96 0.97
CA HIS A 87 -11.37 6.36 0.01
C HIS A 87 -11.24 7.24 -1.25
N LEU A 88 -10.19 8.05 -1.29
CA LEU A 88 -9.89 8.90 -2.44
C LEU A 88 -9.37 8.09 -3.63
N ASN A 89 -8.82 6.91 -3.37
CA ASN A 89 -8.20 6.05 -4.38
C ASN A 89 -8.69 4.60 -4.26
N LEU A 90 -8.89 3.96 -5.40
CA LEU A 90 -9.07 2.52 -5.52
C LEU A 90 -7.95 1.95 -6.39
N PHE A 91 -7.07 1.18 -5.76
CA PHE A 91 -5.90 0.63 -6.45
C PHE A 91 -6.19 -0.71 -7.10
N ASN A 92 -5.54 -0.92 -8.22
CA ASN A 92 -5.40 -2.20 -8.90
C ASN A 92 -3.96 -2.34 -9.42
N ARG A 93 -3.63 -3.50 -9.99
CA ARG A 93 -2.28 -3.78 -10.49
C ARG A 93 -1.82 -2.75 -11.54
N SER A 94 -2.70 -2.33 -12.43
CA SER A 94 -2.35 -1.36 -13.49
C SER A 94 -2.04 0.02 -12.92
N SER A 95 -2.88 0.52 -11.99
CA SER A 95 -2.64 1.82 -11.34
C SER A 95 -1.37 1.80 -10.49
N MET A 96 -1.09 0.70 -9.79
CA MET A 96 0.13 0.56 -9.02
C MET A 96 1.38 0.52 -9.92
N ASN A 97 1.35 -0.24 -11.01
CA ASN A 97 2.42 -0.23 -12.01
C ASN A 97 2.66 1.16 -12.61
N TYR A 98 1.59 1.93 -12.84
CA TYR A 98 1.70 3.31 -13.29
C TYR A 98 2.41 4.19 -12.24
N LEU A 99 2.06 4.08 -10.97
CA LEU A 99 2.68 4.86 -9.89
C LEU A 99 4.17 4.58 -9.74
N ILE A 100 4.60 3.32 -9.87
CA ILE A 100 6.02 2.93 -9.65
C ILE A 100 6.91 3.10 -10.89
N ARG A 101 6.37 3.29 -12.09
CA ARG A 101 7.13 3.21 -13.35
C ARG A 101 8.34 4.14 -13.44
N ASN A 102 8.29 5.29 -12.78
CA ASN A 102 9.36 6.30 -12.77
C ASN A 102 10.16 6.30 -11.45
N THR A 103 9.96 5.28 -10.62
CA THR A 103 10.67 5.08 -9.35
C THR A 103 11.68 3.94 -9.48
N LYS A 104 12.52 3.77 -8.48
CA LYS A 104 13.38 2.58 -8.33
C LYS A 104 12.66 1.41 -7.64
N LEU A 105 11.32 1.44 -7.55
CA LEU A 105 10.52 0.39 -6.95
C LEU A 105 10.11 -0.65 -8.00
N LYS A 106 10.17 -1.91 -7.61
CA LYS A 106 9.62 -3.03 -8.39
C LYS A 106 8.56 -3.76 -7.58
N LEU A 107 7.46 -4.10 -8.23
CA LEU A 107 6.43 -4.93 -7.65
C LEU A 107 6.93 -6.37 -7.54
N ILE A 108 6.95 -6.90 -6.31
CA ILE A 108 7.32 -8.27 -6.03
C ILE A 108 6.06 -9.14 -6.03
N ASN A 109 6.05 -10.15 -6.86
CA ASN A 109 5.02 -11.19 -6.76
C ASN A 109 5.34 -12.07 -5.55
N PHE A 110 4.38 -12.26 -4.65
CA PHE A 110 4.54 -13.11 -3.45
C PHE A 110 4.97 -14.56 -3.76
N ARG A 111 4.79 -15.02 -4.99
CA ARG A 111 5.27 -16.32 -5.47
C ARG A 111 6.79 -16.56 -5.35
N SER A 112 7.58 -15.50 -5.20
CA SER A 112 9.03 -15.65 -5.07
C SER A 112 9.51 -15.87 -3.64
N LEU A 113 8.62 -15.80 -2.66
CA LEU A 113 8.92 -16.12 -1.27
C LEU A 113 8.51 -17.58 -1.03
N ASN A 114 9.41 -18.52 -1.35
CA ASN A 114 9.36 -19.96 -1.10
C ASN A 114 8.38 -20.42 0.00
N SER A 115 7.10 -20.47 -0.26
CA SER A 115 6.16 -21.12 0.65
C SER A 115 5.41 -22.24 -0.08
N LEU A 116 5.84 -23.44 0.20
CA LEU A 116 5.22 -24.71 -0.27
C LEU A 116 3.94 -25.07 0.51
N LYS A 117 3.37 -24.13 1.29
CA LYS A 117 2.16 -24.40 2.08
C LYS A 117 0.91 -24.01 1.29
N LEU A 118 -0.04 -24.93 1.16
CA LEU A 118 -1.34 -24.73 0.49
C LEU A 118 -2.06 -23.44 0.95
N ARG A 119 -1.94 -23.08 2.23
CA ARG A 119 -2.52 -21.85 2.81
C ARG A 119 -1.93 -20.57 2.19
N ASP A 120 -0.65 -20.58 1.86
CA ASP A 120 0.04 -19.45 1.27
C ASP A 120 -0.28 -19.36 -0.23
N MET A 121 -0.42 -20.48 -0.92
CA MET A 121 -0.96 -20.52 -2.30
C MET A 121 -2.34 -19.89 -2.40
N TYR A 122 -3.24 -20.16 -1.44
CA TYR A 122 -4.58 -19.54 -1.42
C TYR A 122 -4.50 -18.01 -1.26
N LYS A 123 -3.63 -17.53 -0.39
CA LYS A 123 -3.39 -16.08 -0.22
C LYS A 123 -2.83 -15.44 -1.49
N ASP A 124 -1.90 -16.12 -2.16
CA ASP A 124 -1.31 -15.63 -3.42
C ASP A 124 -2.35 -15.56 -4.53
N ILE A 125 -3.20 -16.58 -4.67
CA ILE A 125 -4.32 -16.60 -5.64
C ILE A 125 -5.31 -15.49 -5.29
N LYS A 126 -5.67 -15.34 -4.00
CA LYS A 126 -6.57 -14.27 -3.54
C LYS A 126 -6.01 -12.89 -3.90
N ASN A 127 -4.75 -12.62 -3.60
CA ASN A 127 -4.11 -11.35 -3.92
C ASN A 127 -3.98 -11.11 -5.44
N LEU A 128 -3.80 -12.17 -6.24
CA LEU A 128 -3.79 -12.07 -7.70
C LEU A 128 -5.15 -11.59 -8.25
N ILE A 129 -6.25 -12.04 -7.63
CA ILE A 129 -7.62 -11.73 -8.03
C ILE A 129 -8.04 -10.38 -7.43
N TYR A 130 -7.89 -10.20 -6.14
CA TYR A 130 -8.42 -9.04 -5.41
C TYR A 130 -7.46 -7.84 -5.42
N PHE A 131 -6.16 -8.08 -5.42
CA PHE A 131 -5.13 -7.02 -5.34
C PHE A 131 -5.38 -6.07 -4.17
N ASP A 132 -5.46 -6.63 -2.97
CA ASP A 132 -5.68 -5.91 -1.71
C ASP A 132 -4.38 -5.60 -0.95
N SER A 133 -3.26 -6.10 -1.44
CA SER A 133 -1.92 -5.81 -0.90
C SER A 133 -0.85 -5.85 -1.98
N VAL A 134 0.19 -5.10 -1.78
CA VAL A 134 1.34 -5.04 -2.69
C VAL A 134 2.65 -4.93 -1.92
N LEU A 135 3.63 -5.75 -2.32
CA LEU A 135 5.00 -5.65 -1.84
C LEU A 135 5.87 -5.02 -2.94
N LEU A 136 6.50 -3.91 -2.61
CA LEU A 136 7.43 -3.20 -3.47
C LEU A 136 8.85 -3.34 -2.93
N LYS A 137 9.83 -3.56 -3.80
CA LYS A 137 11.25 -3.61 -3.44
C LYS A 137 11.98 -2.47 -4.14
N LYS A 138 12.82 -1.75 -3.40
CA LYS A 138 13.73 -0.76 -3.99
C LYS A 138 14.92 -1.46 -4.65
N THR A 139 15.13 -1.16 -5.91
CA THR A 139 16.24 -1.71 -6.71
C THR A 139 17.28 -0.63 -7.02
N ILE A 140 18.43 -1.05 -7.52
CA ILE A 140 19.52 -0.15 -7.93
C ILE A 140 19.09 0.73 -9.10
#